data_ab7e34d79a4607feddebff653e224e43
#
_entry.id   ab7e34d79a4607feddebff653e224e43
#
_cell.length_a   1.000
_cell.length_b   1.000
_cell.length_c   1.000
_cell.angle_alpha   90.00
_cell.angle_beta   90.00
_cell.angle_gamma   90.00
#
_symmetry.space_group_name_H-M   'P 1'
#
loop_
_entity.id
_entity.type
_entity.pdbx_description
1 polymer ?
#
loop_
_entity_poly.entity_id
_entity_poly.type
_entity_poly.pdbx_seq_one_letter_code
_entity_poly.pdbx_strand_id
1 'polypeptide(L)'
;QVQLQQSEAELVRPGSSVKISCKASGYAFSNYWMNWVKQRPGQGLEWIGQIYPGDGDTKYNGKFKGKATLTADKSSSSAYMQLSSLTSEDSAVYFCVITTVVGGDSDVWGAGTTVTVSSAKTTPP
;
A
#
# COMPACT_ATOMS: atom_id res chain seq x y z
N GLN A 1 14.13 -15.77 2.93
CA GLN A 1 12.72 -15.72 2.65
C GLN A 1 12.25 -14.29 2.49
N VAL A 2 11.31 -14.13 1.58
CA VAL A 2 10.79 -12.81 1.25
C VAL A 2 9.82 -12.36 2.34
N GLN A 3 9.97 -11.12 2.79
CA GLN A 3 9.05 -10.54 3.78
C GLN A 3 8.69 -9.11 3.38
N LEU A 4 7.44 -8.75 3.60
CA LEU A 4 6.94 -7.41 3.40
C LEU A 4 6.33 -6.94 4.72
N GLN A 5 6.97 -5.96 5.34
CA GLN A 5 6.53 -5.46 6.65
C GLN A 5 5.84 -4.12 6.46
N GLN A 6 4.58 -4.07 6.81
CA GLN A 6 3.77 -2.88 6.61
C GLN A 6 3.67 -2.07 7.89
N SER A 7 3.44 -0.77 7.73
CA SER A 7 3.30 0.15 8.84
C SER A 7 1.99 -0.10 9.59
N GLU A 8 1.86 0.55 10.75
CA GLU A 8 0.77 0.29 11.67
C GLU A 8 -0.53 0.96 11.24
N ALA A 9 -1.63 0.53 11.84
CA ALA A 9 -2.95 1.06 11.55
C ALA A 9 -3.00 2.57 11.76
N GLU A 10 -3.81 3.23 10.94
CA GLU A 10 -3.97 4.68 10.97
C GLU A 10 -5.42 5.05 11.22
N LEU A 11 -5.63 5.99 12.12
CA LEU A 11 -6.94 6.60 12.35
C LEU A 11 -6.82 8.06 11.98
N VAL A 12 -7.52 8.46 10.94
CA VAL A 12 -7.33 9.79 10.35
C VAL A 12 -8.66 10.46 10.08
N ARG A 13 -8.62 11.79 9.92
CA ARG A 13 -9.83 12.58 9.69
C ARG A 13 -10.13 12.71 8.21
N PRO A 14 -11.42 12.87 7.87
CA PRO A 14 -11.77 13.17 6.48
C PRO A 14 -11.06 14.44 6.01
N GLY A 15 -10.67 14.41 4.75
CA GLY A 15 -9.96 15.54 4.13
C GLY A 15 -8.47 15.52 4.33
N SER A 16 -7.96 14.70 5.25
CA SER A 16 -6.52 14.60 5.49
C SER A 16 -5.85 13.65 4.51
N SER A 17 -4.55 13.50 4.64
CA SER A 17 -3.75 12.55 3.87
C SER A 17 -3.09 11.56 4.81
N VAL A 18 -2.76 10.40 4.27
CA VAL A 18 -2.03 9.38 5.03
C VAL A 18 -0.96 8.78 4.11
N LYS A 19 0.17 8.39 4.70
CA LYS A 19 1.23 7.73 3.96
C LYS A 19 1.59 6.45 4.68
N ILE A 20 1.41 5.33 4.01
CA ILE A 20 1.70 4.02 4.58
C ILE A 20 2.91 3.42 3.90
N SER A 21 3.60 2.54 4.60
CA SER A 21 4.87 2.01 4.13
C SER A 21 4.88 0.50 4.09
N CYS A 22 5.80 -0.01 3.28
CA CYS A 22 6.01 -1.44 3.11
C CYS A 22 7.52 -1.66 2.99
N LYS A 23 8.12 -2.24 4.02
CA LYS A 23 9.56 -2.52 4.01
C LYS A 23 9.80 -3.93 3.53
N ALA A 24 10.61 -4.07 2.50
CA ALA A 24 10.86 -5.35 1.85
C ALA A 24 12.20 -5.92 2.27
N SER A 25 12.27 -7.25 2.37
CA SER A 25 13.52 -7.94 2.62
C SER A 25 13.49 -9.31 1.99
N GLY A 26 14.69 -9.88 1.76
CA GLY A 26 14.81 -11.23 1.28
C GLY A 26 14.84 -11.37 -0.24
N TYR A 27 14.87 -10.26 -0.96
CA TYR A 27 14.94 -10.29 -2.42
C TYR A 27 15.51 -8.97 -2.94
N ALA A 28 15.78 -8.91 -4.24
CA ALA A 28 16.33 -7.72 -4.88
C ALA A 28 15.21 -6.69 -5.10
N PHE A 29 15.01 -5.83 -4.11
CA PHE A 29 13.89 -4.88 -4.08
C PHE A 29 13.77 -4.07 -5.38
N SER A 30 14.90 -3.63 -5.94
CA SER A 30 14.89 -2.74 -7.11
C SER A 30 14.39 -3.42 -8.38
N ASN A 31 14.32 -4.74 -8.42
CA ASN A 31 14.11 -5.49 -9.65
C ASN A 31 12.71 -6.07 -9.81
N TYR A 32 11.80 -5.76 -8.90
CA TYR A 32 10.46 -6.33 -8.93
C TYR A 32 9.42 -5.27 -8.66
N TRP A 33 8.33 -5.29 -9.41
CA TRP A 33 7.21 -4.38 -9.20
C TRP A 33 6.58 -4.62 -7.85
N MET A 34 6.29 -3.53 -7.14
CA MET A 34 5.54 -3.56 -5.89
C MET A 34 4.13 -3.10 -6.18
N ASN A 35 3.17 -3.96 -5.89
CA ASN A 35 1.75 -3.67 -6.12
C ASN A 35 1.08 -3.25 -4.83
N TRP A 36 0.07 -2.42 -4.95
CA TRP A 36 -0.76 -2.00 -3.81
C TRP A 36 -2.20 -2.36 -4.11
N VAL A 37 -2.87 -2.94 -3.11
CA VAL A 37 -4.22 -3.49 -3.25
C VAL A 37 -5.07 -3.00 -2.08
N LYS A 38 -6.33 -2.70 -2.37
CA LYS A 38 -7.29 -2.21 -1.38
C LYS A 38 -8.36 -3.27 -1.13
N GLN A 39 -8.70 -3.48 0.13
CA GLN A 39 -9.79 -4.39 0.50
C GLN A 39 -10.69 -3.71 1.51
N ARG A 40 -11.95 -3.48 1.11
CA ARG A 40 -12.97 -2.96 2.01
C ARG A 40 -13.84 -4.12 2.48
N PRO A 41 -14.38 -4.02 3.71
CA PRO A 41 -15.26 -5.08 4.21
C PRO A 41 -16.42 -5.35 3.25
N GLY A 42 -16.64 -6.62 2.94
CA GLY A 42 -17.72 -7.02 2.05
C GLY A 42 -17.50 -6.70 0.59
N GLN A 43 -16.35 -6.16 0.22
CA GLN A 43 -16.01 -5.81 -1.15
C GLN A 43 -14.88 -6.69 -1.63
N GLY A 44 -14.73 -6.80 -2.95
CA GLY A 44 -13.59 -7.51 -3.51
C GLY A 44 -12.32 -6.71 -3.41
N LEU A 45 -11.23 -7.35 -3.82
CA LEU A 45 -9.94 -6.67 -3.88
C LEU A 45 -9.91 -5.70 -5.06
N GLU A 46 -9.28 -4.55 -4.85
CA GLU A 46 -9.07 -3.57 -5.91
C GLU A 46 -7.58 -3.30 -6.05
N TRP A 47 -7.07 -3.42 -7.26
CA TRP A 47 -5.69 -3.05 -7.55
C TRP A 47 -5.60 -1.53 -7.68
N ILE A 48 -4.69 -0.94 -6.93
CA ILE A 48 -4.49 0.52 -6.92
C ILE A 48 -3.46 0.92 -7.96
N GLY A 49 -2.32 0.26 -7.95
CA GLY A 49 -1.23 0.57 -8.84
C GLY A 49 0.01 -0.19 -8.46
N GLN A 50 1.09 0.08 -9.18
CA GLN A 50 2.37 -0.56 -8.91
C GLN A 50 3.51 0.38 -9.21
N ILE A 51 4.63 0.14 -8.56
CA ILE A 51 5.85 0.91 -8.76
C ILE A 51 7.02 -0.05 -8.98
N TYR A 52 7.90 0.31 -9.91
CA TYR A 52 9.15 -0.41 -10.14
C TYR A 52 10.28 0.36 -9.45
N PRO A 53 10.77 -0.12 -8.30
CA PRO A 53 11.71 0.70 -7.54
C PRO A 53 13.02 0.98 -8.25
N GLY A 54 13.41 0.12 -9.21
CA GLY A 54 14.67 0.31 -9.92
C GLY A 54 14.78 1.66 -10.63
N ASP A 55 13.67 2.14 -11.20
CA ASP A 55 13.69 3.42 -11.92
C ASP A 55 12.56 4.36 -11.51
N GLY A 56 11.72 3.96 -10.55
CA GLY A 56 10.63 4.80 -10.10
C GLY A 56 9.39 4.81 -10.99
N ASP A 57 9.38 3.97 -12.03
CA ASP A 57 8.24 3.90 -12.93
C ASP A 57 7.00 3.45 -12.18
N THR A 58 5.85 4.05 -12.50
CA THR A 58 4.58 3.75 -11.84
C THR A 58 3.49 3.49 -12.85
N LYS A 59 2.53 2.65 -12.46
CA LYS A 59 1.31 2.42 -13.20
C LYS A 59 0.15 2.46 -12.23
N TYR A 60 -0.94 3.11 -12.61
CA TYR A 60 -2.08 3.30 -11.74
C TYR A 60 -3.35 2.79 -12.37
N ASN A 61 -4.23 2.22 -11.54
CA ASN A 61 -5.63 2.07 -11.90
C ASN A 61 -6.21 3.48 -12.04
N GLY A 62 -6.88 3.76 -13.15
CA GLY A 62 -7.42 5.09 -13.42
C GLY A 62 -8.31 5.61 -12.29
N LYS A 63 -8.98 4.69 -11.60
CA LYS A 63 -9.86 5.05 -10.48
C LYS A 63 -9.09 5.72 -9.34
N PHE A 64 -7.80 5.42 -9.21
CA PHE A 64 -6.98 5.94 -8.10
C PHE A 64 -6.03 7.05 -8.52
N LYS A 65 -6.05 7.46 -9.78
CA LYS A 65 -5.24 8.60 -10.20
C LYS A 65 -5.72 9.85 -9.48
N GLY A 66 -4.76 10.59 -8.90
CA GLY A 66 -5.11 11.74 -8.09
C GLY A 66 -5.46 11.41 -6.65
N LYS A 67 -5.73 10.15 -6.34
CA LYS A 67 -5.98 9.70 -4.98
C LYS A 67 -4.72 9.11 -4.36
N ALA A 68 -4.04 8.22 -5.08
CA ALA A 68 -2.88 7.50 -4.58
C ALA A 68 -1.62 7.97 -5.27
N THR A 69 -0.52 8.09 -4.50
CA THR A 69 0.81 8.39 -5.04
C THR A 69 1.76 7.34 -4.50
N LEU A 70 2.43 6.62 -5.40
CA LEU A 70 3.36 5.57 -5.05
C LEU A 70 4.79 6.07 -5.18
N THR A 71 5.60 5.81 -4.17
CA THR A 71 7.03 6.14 -4.18
C THR A 71 7.80 4.97 -3.60
N ALA A 72 9.12 5.00 -3.79
CA ALA A 72 10.00 3.97 -3.27
C ALA A 72 11.35 4.58 -2.92
N ASP A 73 12.00 4.00 -1.91
CA ASP A 73 13.34 4.39 -1.49
C ASP A 73 14.22 3.14 -1.53
N LYS A 74 15.13 3.11 -2.51
CA LYS A 74 15.99 1.94 -2.69
C LYS A 74 16.94 1.74 -1.52
N SER A 75 17.38 2.83 -0.90
CA SER A 75 18.36 2.72 0.19
C SER A 75 17.79 2.01 1.41
N SER A 76 16.50 2.10 1.63
CA SER A 76 15.84 1.43 2.76
C SER A 76 14.98 0.25 2.33
N SER A 77 14.95 -0.07 1.04
CA SER A 77 14.10 -1.13 0.48
C SER A 77 12.64 -0.95 0.90
N SER A 78 12.16 0.28 0.84
CA SER A 78 10.81 0.60 1.30
C SER A 78 9.99 1.21 0.18
N ALA A 79 8.73 0.79 0.10
CA ALA A 79 7.75 1.38 -0.80
C ALA A 79 6.71 2.11 0.02
N TYR A 80 6.13 3.16 -0.55
CA TYR A 80 5.18 4.02 0.15
C TYR A 80 3.97 4.28 -0.73
N MET A 81 2.82 4.38 -0.09
CA MET A 81 1.61 4.83 -0.77
C MET A 81 1.01 5.97 0.04
N GLN A 82 0.83 7.11 -0.61
CA GLN A 82 0.15 8.24 0.00
C GLN A 82 -1.25 8.33 -0.58
N LEU A 83 -2.23 8.45 0.30
CA LEU A 83 -3.63 8.66 -0.08
C LEU A 83 -4.02 10.06 0.35
N SER A 84 -4.65 10.82 -0.54
CA SER A 84 -4.99 12.21 -0.28
C SER A 84 -6.50 12.42 -0.23
N SER A 85 -6.91 13.54 0.38
CA SER A 85 -8.31 13.96 0.45
C SER A 85 -9.22 12.82 0.90
N LEU A 86 -8.88 12.24 2.05
CA LEU A 86 -9.51 11.02 2.52
C LEU A 86 -10.99 11.20 2.82
N THR A 87 -11.76 10.19 2.44
CA THR A 87 -13.19 10.09 2.75
C THR A 87 -13.46 8.74 3.40
N SER A 88 -14.68 8.54 3.87
CA SER A 88 -15.05 7.27 4.48
C SER A 88 -14.88 6.09 3.53
N GLU A 89 -14.94 6.33 2.22
CA GLU A 89 -14.76 5.27 1.25
C GLU A 89 -13.30 4.81 1.15
N ASP A 90 -12.38 5.58 1.72
CA ASP A 90 -10.98 5.17 1.77
C ASP A 90 -10.66 4.30 2.98
N SER A 91 -11.62 4.12 3.89
CA SER A 91 -11.46 3.21 5.01
C SER A 91 -11.39 1.78 4.48
N ALA A 92 -10.25 1.12 4.70
CA ALA A 92 -9.99 -0.19 4.12
C ALA A 92 -8.70 -0.74 4.70
N VAL A 93 -8.40 -1.99 4.36
CA VAL A 93 -7.09 -2.58 4.58
C VAL A 93 -6.32 -2.47 3.27
N TYR A 94 -5.09 -1.97 3.34
CA TYR A 94 -4.23 -1.79 2.18
C TYR A 94 -3.05 -2.75 2.27
N PHE A 95 -2.81 -3.49 1.20
CA PHE A 95 -1.76 -4.49 1.14
C PHE A 95 -0.71 -4.10 0.12
N CYS A 96 0.56 -4.32 0.44
CA CYS A 96 1.61 -4.35 -0.57
C CYS A 96 1.84 -5.81 -0.96
N VAL A 97 2.08 -6.04 -2.25
CA VAL A 97 2.16 -7.39 -2.79
C VAL A 97 3.21 -7.42 -3.87
N ILE A 98 4.07 -8.45 -3.86
CA ILE A 98 4.94 -8.71 -4.99
C ILE A 98 4.58 -10.06 -5.58
N THR A 99 4.70 -10.18 -6.90
CA THR A 99 4.58 -11.46 -7.54
C THR A 99 5.88 -12.21 -7.32
N THR A 100 5.82 -13.48 -7.56
CA THR A 100 6.91 -14.36 -7.24
C THR A 100 8.25 -13.89 -7.76
N VAL A 101 9.27 -14.03 -6.96
CA VAL A 101 10.61 -13.58 -7.29
C VAL A 101 11.54 -14.71 -7.66
N VAL A 102 11.15 -15.96 -7.49
CA VAL A 102 12.00 -17.10 -7.79
C VAL A 102 11.16 -18.16 -8.47
N GLY A 103 11.02 -18.03 -9.78
CA GLY A 103 10.48 -19.09 -10.63
C GLY A 103 9.19 -19.75 -10.18
N GLY A 104 8.61 -19.30 -9.11
CA GLY A 104 7.35 -19.80 -8.63
C GLY A 104 6.22 -18.91 -9.10
N ASP A 105 5.03 -19.24 -8.71
CA ASP A 105 3.84 -18.51 -9.11
C ASP A 105 3.05 -18.02 -7.90
N SER A 106 3.71 -17.92 -6.76
CA SER A 106 3.08 -17.46 -5.54
C SER A 106 3.38 -15.99 -5.32
N ASP A 107 2.36 -15.25 -4.96
CA ASP A 107 2.54 -13.87 -4.52
C ASP A 107 3.00 -13.85 -3.07
N VAL A 108 3.69 -12.78 -2.69
CA VAL A 108 3.98 -12.51 -1.29
C VAL A 108 3.23 -11.24 -0.91
N TRP A 109 2.44 -11.32 0.15
CA TRP A 109 1.60 -10.24 0.62
C TRP A 109 2.12 -9.73 1.96
N GLY A 110 2.11 -8.40 2.14
CA GLY A 110 2.23 -7.85 3.47
C GLY A 110 1.01 -8.21 4.31
N ALA A 111 1.08 -7.97 5.61
CA ALA A 111 -0.02 -8.31 6.51
C ALA A 111 -1.18 -7.32 6.41
N GLY A 112 -0.97 -6.19 5.77
CA GLY A 112 -2.00 -5.18 5.59
C GLY A 112 -1.89 -4.05 6.59
N THR A 113 -2.28 -2.86 6.15
CA THR A 113 -2.38 -1.68 7.02
C THR A 113 -3.83 -1.21 6.98
N THR A 114 -4.47 -1.19 8.14
CA THR A 114 -5.85 -0.71 8.24
C THR A 114 -5.83 0.82 8.32
N VAL A 115 -6.58 1.45 7.44
CA VAL A 115 -6.81 2.91 7.49
C VAL A 115 -8.28 3.12 7.81
N THR A 116 -8.54 3.87 8.88
CA THR A 116 -9.90 4.23 9.28
C THR A 116 -10.03 5.74 9.16
N VAL A 117 -10.98 6.18 8.34
CA VAL A 117 -11.26 7.61 8.16
C VAL A 117 -12.51 7.92 8.96
N SER A 118 -12.35 8.76 9.97
CA SER A 118 -13.45 9.04 10.89
C SER A 118 -13.36 10.48 11.40
N SER A 119 -14.49 11.11 11.54
CA SER A 119 -14.55 12.44 12.14
C SER A 119 -14.51 12.38 13.67
N ALA A 120 -14.57 11.19 14.26
CA ALA A 120 -14.44 11.03 15.71
C ALA A 120 -13.08 11.51 16.16
N LYS A 121 -13.02 12.25 17.28
CA LYS A 121 -11.78 12.84 17.75
C LYS A 121 -10.94 11.88 18.55
N THR A 122 -11.57 10.91 19.16
CA THR A 122 -10.89 9.94 20.01
C THR A 122 -11.44 8.57 19.76
N THR A 123 -10.60 7.57 20.02
CA THR A 123 -11.04 6.18 19.97
C THR A 123 -11.90 5.93 21.22
N PRO A 124 -13.05 5.28 21.07
CA PRO A 124 -13.85 4.92 22.25
C PRO A 124 -13.04 4.05 23.20
N PRO A 125 -13.25 4.18 24.49
CA PRO A 125 -12.56 3.36 25.49
C PRO A 125 -12.92 1.89 25.38
#